data_623aa794980842ffbec4420bed03dfd2
#
_entry.id   623aa794980842ffbec4420bed03dfd2
#
_cell.length_a   1.000
_cell.length_b   1.000
_cell.length_c   1.000
_cell.angle_alpha   90.00
_cell.angle_beta   90.00
_cell.angle_gamma   90.00
#
_symmetry.space_group_name_H-M   'P 1'
#
loop_
_entity.id
_entity.type
_entity.pdbx_description
1 polymer ?
#
loop_
_entity_poly.entity_id
_entity_poly.type
_entity_poly.pdbx_seq_one_letter_code
_entity_poly.pdbx_strand_id
1 'polypeptide(L)'
;ARRSGMSERRYSPLATLFAATFLFRIGNAVAALALPWFVLSHTKSAAWAGATAASSVIATIIGAWVGGGLVDRFGRAPVALISGVVGGVAMASIPLLDAVGALSNTGLIACVVLGAAFDAPGMAAQDSELPKLGHVAGLSVERVSSLKAVIGNVAILGGPALGGAAIGLLGAAPTLGLTAFCSVLAGLLGAWVLPARAARTMTTTATLSMRAGVAFLWSEPLLRPLFGIVMIFVGIVGANGSVIMPALFVDAGRQVAELGLFSSMMGAGGLLGIAIHASVGARISAQNWLAVAFCGSAVGSLLLSQLPGVPVLMLLGALGGLLTGSVSPILNAAIYNRTPPELLGRVLGTVSAVMLSASPMVMLAAGAFVDLAGPLPGLVVSAVFAGLVALLSLRLQFATMAAAATDSAPNHTEGEH
;
A
#
# COMPACT_ATOMS: atom_id res chain seq x y z
N ALA A 1 8.85 22.84 -38.88
CA ALA A 1 7.42 22.50 -38.61
C ALA A 1 7.09 20.99 -38.77
N ARG A 2 7.72 20.22 -39.71
CA ARG A 2 7.45 18.77 -39.87
C ARG A 2 8.10 17.89 -38.78
N ARG A 3 9.20 18.32 -38.13
CA ARG A 3 9.86 17.53 -37.06
C ARG A 3 9.10 17.60 -35.71
N SER A 4 8.41 18.70 -35.43
CA SER A 4 7.62 18.85 -34.19
C SER A 4 6.37 17.94 -34.20
N GLY A 5 5.65 17.84 -35.30
CA GLY A 5 4.47 17.00 -35.39
C GLY A 5 4.73 15.47 -35.35
N MET A 6 5.95 15.03 -35.73
CA MET A 6 6.34 13.61 -35.63
C MET A 6 6.76 13.23 -34.19
N SER A 7 7.34 14.15 -33.44
CA SER A 7 7.66 13.93 -32.03
C SER A 7 6.40 13.88 -31.17
N GLU A 8 5.44 14.76 -31.36
CA GLU A 8 4.18 14.80 -30.61
C GLU A 8 3.36 13.51 -30.82
N ARG A 9 3.31 12.95 -32.04
CA ARG A 9 2.63 11.67 -32.33
C ARG A 9 3.30 10.48 -31.63
N ARG A 10 4.58 10.50 -31.34
CA ARG A 10 5.29 9.40 -30.64
C ARG A 10 5.07 9.41 -29.13
N TYR A 11 4.91 10.57 -28.52
CA TYR A 11 4.69 10.71 -27.07
C TYR A 11 3.21 10.54 -26.68
N SER A 12 2.27 10.77 -27.58
CA SER A 12 0.84 10.73 -27.28
C SER A 12 0.36 9.43 -26.62
N PRO A 13 0.71 8.20 -27.09
CA PRO A 13 0.26 6.97 -26.44
C PRO A 13 0.82 6.78 -25.04
N LEU A 14 2.10 7.11 -24.83
CA LEU A 14 2.74 7.04 -23.52
C LEU A 14 2.13 8.04 -22.53
N ALA A 15 1.89 9.27 -22.96
CA ALA A 15 1.25 10.29 -22.15
C ALA A 15 -0.17 9.90 -21.75
N THR A 16 -0.93 9.31 -22.67
CA THR A 16 -2.28 8.81 -22.39
C THR A 16 -2.25 7.66 -21.38
N LEU A 17 -1.28 6.74 -21.50
CA LEU A 17 -1.13 5.65 -20.52
C LEU A 17 -0.72 6.18 -19.14
N PHE A 18 0.15 7.19 -19.08
CA PHE A 18 0.47 7.85 -17.81
C PHE A 18 -0.74 8.58 -17.22
N ALA A 19 -1.57 9.24 -18.03
CA ALA A 19 -2.82 9.84 -17.58
C ALA A 19 -3.79 8.80 -17.03
N ALA A 20 -3.95 7.65 -17.71
CA ALA A 20 -4.74 6.53 -17.21
C ALA A 20 -4.21 6.01 -15.86
N THR A 21 -2.90 5.81 -15.75
CA THR A 21 -2.24 5.37 -14.51
C THR A 21 -2.44 6.40 -13.38
N PHE A 22 -2.32 7.70 -13.69
CA PHE A 22 -2.53 8.77 -12.71
C PHE A 22 -3.97 8.79 -12.20
N LEU A 23 -4.96 8.77 -13.11
CA LEU A 23 -6.38 8.75 -12.74
C LEU A 23 -6.72 7.54 -11.90
N PHE A 24 -6.21 6.38 -12.24
CA PHE A 24 -6.42 5.16 -11.47
C PHE A 24 -5.84 5.27 -10.06
N ARG A 25 -4.59 5.71 -9.94
CA ARG A 25 -3.90 5.84 -8.66
C ARG A 25 -4.49 6.92 -7.76
N ILE A 26 -4.82 8.08 -8.32
CA ILE A 26 -5.42 9.17 -7.55
C ILE A 26 -6.84 8.80 -7.10
N GLY A 27 -7.63 8.13 -7.98
CA GLY A 27 -8.95 7.62 -7.63
C GLY A 27 -8.88 6.64 -6.45
N ASN A 28 -7.96 5.67 -6.50
CA ASN A 28 -7.77 4.72 -5.39
C ASN A 28 -7.25 5.39 -4.11
N ALA A 29 -6.37 6.39 -4.22
CA ALA A 29 -5.88 7.11 -3.05
C ALA A 29 -6.98 7.96 -2.38
N VAL A 30 -7.89 8.55 -3.16
CA VAL A 30 -9.10 9.22 -2.67
C VAL A 30 -10.06 8.20 -2.03
N ALA A 31 -10.30 7.06 -2.70
CA ALA A 31 -11.16 6.00 -2.20
C ALA A 31 -10.65 5.40 -0.86
N ALA A 32 -9.34 5.31 -0.68
CA ALA A 32 -8.73 4.82 0.55
C ALA A 32 -9.10 5.63 1.79
N LEU A 33 -9.43 6.93 1.63
CA LEU A 33 -9.96 7.78 2.69
C LEU A 33 -11.50 7.81 2.69
N ALA A 34 -12.10 7.91 1.50
CA ALA A 34 -13.55 8.10 1.35
C ALA A 34 -14.34 6.86 1.80
N LEU A 35 -13.84 5.66 1.52
CA LEU A 35 -14.53 4.43 1.83
C LEU A 35 -14.65 4.16 3.34
N PRO A 36 -13.56 4.17 4.14
CA PRO A 36 -13.68 4.02 5.59
C PRO A 36 -14.55 5.11 6.22
N TRP A 37 -14.42 6.35 5.76
CA TRP A 37 -15.24 7.46 6.24
C TRP A 37 -16.72 7.26 5.93
N PHE A 38 -17.06 6.83 4.71
CA PHE A 38 -18.44 6.51 4.31
C PHE A 38 -19.01 5.37 5.17
N VAL A 39 -18.27 4.27 5.33
CA VAL A 39 -18.71 3.12 6.11
C VAL A 39 -19.01 3.53 7.56
N LEU A 40 -18.10 4.26 8.20
CA LEU A 40 -18.28 4.73 9.58
C LEU A 40 -19.45 5.70 9.72
N SER A 41 -19.62 6.63 8.78
CA SER A 41 -20.72 7.58 8.81
C SER A 41 -22.08 6.92 8.58
N HIS A 42 -22.14 5.88 7.74
CA HIS A 42 -23.34 5.13 7.40
C HIS A 42 -23.72 4.08 8.46
N THR A 43 -22.75 3.25 8.87
CA THR A 43 -22.99 2.10 9.76
C THR A 43 -22.83 2.41 11.25
N LYS A 44 -22.12 3.49 11.60
CA LYS A 44 -21.71 3.83 12.97
C LYS A 44 -20.93 2.72 13.68
N SER A 45 -20.25 1.84 12.92
CA SER A 45 -19.53 0.67 13.41
C SER A 45 -18.13 0.58 12.78
N ALA A 46 -17.12 0.54 13.62
CA ALA A 46 -15.74 0.32 13.21
C ALA A 46 -15.49 -1.15 12.79
N ALA A 47 -16.28 -2.10 13.30
CA ALA A 47 -16.22 -3.48 12.86
C ALA A 47 -16.60 -3.61 11.38
N TRP A 48 -17.63 -2.90 10.92
CA TRP A 48 -17.97 -2.85 9.49
C TRP A 48 -16.90 -2.16 8.66
N ALA A 49 -16.27 -1.09 9.18
CA ALA A 49 -15.14 -0.44 8.51
C ALA A 49 -13.95 -1.41 8.39
N GLY A 50 -13.62 -2.13 9.46
CA GLY A 50 -12.58 -3.16 9.47
C GLY A 50 -12.88 -4.32 8.52
N ALA A 51 -14.13 -4.81 8.50
CA ALA A 51 -14.57 -5.87 7.60
C ALA A 51 -14.49 -5.44 6.13
N THR A 52 -14.90 -4.22 5.82
CA THR A 52 -14.84 -3.66 4.47
C THR A 52 -13.38 -3.48 4.02
N ALA A 53 -12.52 -2.91 4.86
CA ALA A 53 -11.10 -2.74 4.56
C ALA A 53 -10.38 -4.08 4.38
N ALA A 54 -10.62 -5.04 5.27
CA ALA A 54 -10.06 -6.39 5.19
C ALA A 54 -10.49 -7.11 3.90
N SER A 55 -11.78 -7.04 3.58
CA SER A 55 -12.35 -7.66 2.37
C SER A 55 -11.76 -7.05 1.09
N SER A 56 -11.53 -5.73 1.06
CA SER A 56 -10.87 -5.04 -0.05
C SER A 56 -9.45 -5.56 -0.27
N VAL A 57 -8.65 -5.67 0.79
CA VAL A 57 -7.27 -6.19 0.70
C VAL A 57 -7.26 -7.64 0.23
N ILE A 58 -8.13 -8.50 0.77
CA ILE A 58 -8.26 -9.91 0.34
C ILE A 58 -8.63 -9.99 -1.14
N ALA A 59 -9.59 -9.19 -1.58
CA ALA A 59 -10.01 -9.13 -2.98
C ALA A 59 -8.87 -8.68 -3.90
N THR A 60 -8.09 -7.68 -3.49
CA THR A 60 -6.89 -7.22 -4.21
C THR A 60 -5.84 -8.32 -4.35
N ILE A 61 -5.61 -9.11 -3.29
CA ILE A 61 -4.67 -10.26 -3.33
C ILE A 61 -5.16 -11.30 -4.35
N ILE A 62 -6.43 -11.67 -4.30
CA ILE A 62 -7.03 -12.62 -5.24
C ILE A 62 -6.93 -12.07 -6.68
N GLY A 63 -7.28 -10.80 -6.87
CA GLY A 63 -7.18 -10.12 -8.16
C GLY A 63 -5.76 -10.10 -8.71
N ALA A 64 -4.74 -9.91 -7.86
CA ALA A 64 -3.34 -9.95 -8.27
C ALA A 64 -2.90 -11.35 -8.74
N TRP A 65 -3.39 -12.41 -8.08
CA TRP A 65 -3.08 -13.79 -8.49
C TRP A 65 -3.69 -14.17 -9.83
N VAL A 66 -4.93 -13.74 -10.07
CA VAL A 66 -5.67 -14.05 -11.28
C VAL A 66 -5.32 -13.10 -12.43
N GLY A 67 -4.92 -11.87 -12.09
CA GLY A 67 -4.74 -10.77 -13.03
C GLY A 67 -3.76 -11.03 -14.15
N GLY A 68 -2.60 -11.63 -13.85
CA GLY A 68 -1.61 -11.99 -14.87
C GLY A 68 -2.20 -12.96 -15.91
N GLY A 69 -2.87 -14.00 -15.45
CA GLY A 69 -3.53 -14.98 -16.34
C GLY A 69 -4.67 -14.38 -17.16
N LEU A 70 -5.41 -13.43 -16.62
CA LEU A 70 -6.45 -12.70 -17.36
C LEU A 70 -5.84 -11.86 -18.49
N VAL A 71 -4.75 -11.13 -18.20
CA VAL A 71 -4.03 -10.32 -19.20
C VAL A 71 -3.46 -11.19 -20.31
N ASP A 72 -2.90 -12.35 -19.97
CA ASP A 72 -2.33 -13.29 -20.96
C ASP A 72 -3.41 -13.93 -21.82
N ARG A 73 -4.59 -14.22 -21.26
CA ARG A 73 -5.68 -14.89 -21.96
C ARG A 73 -6.52 -13.95 -22.82
N PHE A 74 -6.89 -12.79 -22.27
CA PHE A 74 -7.86 -11.87 -22.90
C PHE A 74 -7.18 -10.66 -23.57
N GLY A 75 -5.91 -10.39 -23.28
CA GLY A 75 -5.18 -9.23 -23.80
C GLY A 75 -5.28 -8.02 -22.86
N ARG A 76 -4.39 -7.05 -23.09
CA ARG A 76 -4.21 -5.90 -22.20
C ARG A 76 -5.35 -4.89 -22.26
N ALA A 77 -5.78 -4.52 -23.48
CA ALA A 77 -6.85 -3.54 -23.66
C ALA A 77 -8.20 -4.00 -23.09
N PRO A 78 -8.70 -5.24 -23.37
CA PRO A 78 -9.92 -5.71 -22.75
C PRO A 78 -9.84 -5.79 -21.22
N VAL A 79 -8.71 -6.27 -20.67
CA VAL A 79 -8.54 -6.35 -19.21
C VAL A 79 -8.53 -4.97 -18.59
N ALA A 80 -7.81 -3.98 -19.13
CA ALA A 80 -7.83 -2.62 -18.65
C ALA A 80 -9.23 -2.00 -18.68
N LEU A 81 -9.98 -2.21 -19.77
CA LEU A 81 -11.36 -1.72 -19.92
C LEU A 81 -12.30 -2.36 -18.89
N ILE A 82 -12.33 -3.69 -18.84
CA ILE A 82 -13.20 -4.43 -17.92
C ILE A 82 -12.89 -4.06 -16.48
N SER A 83 -11.61 -3.98 -16.11
CA SER A 83 -11.18 -3.59 -14.77
C SER A 83 -11.68 -2.18 -14.41
N GLY A 84 -11.47 -1.21 -15.30
CA GLY A 84 -11.93 0.16 -15.05
C GLY A 84 -13.46 0.29 -14.99
N VAL A 85 -14.18 -0.41 -15.87
CA VAL A 85 -15.66 -0.37 -15.90
C VAL A 85 -16.24 -1.11 -14.70
N VAL A 86 -15.80 -2.35 -14.44
CA VAL A 86 -16.31 -3.14 -13.30
C VAL A 86 -16.00 -2.45 -11.98
N GLY A 87 -14.75 -1.99 -11.81
CA GLY A 87 -14.34 -1.23 -10.61
C GLY A 87 -15.14 0.06 -10.44
N GLY A 88 -15.31 0.82 -11.52
CA GLY A 88 -16.09 2.04 -11.50
C GLY A 88 -17.58 1.81 -11.25
N VAL A 89 -18.21 0.83 -11.89
CA VAL A 89 -19.62 0.47 -11.65
C VAL A 89 -19.83 0.00 -10.21
N ALA A 90 -18.95 -0.86 -9.70
CA ALA A 90 -19.00 -1.34 -8.32
C ALA A 90 -18.91 -0.18 -7.33
N MET A 91 -17.99 0.77 -7.55
CA MET A 91 -17.82 1.93 -6.68
C MET A 91 -18.98 2.92 -6.81
N ALA A 92 -19.51 3.14 -8.02
CA ALA A 92 -20.70 4.00 -8.25
C ALA A 92 -21.99 3.41 -7.66
N SER A 93 -22.08 2.07 -7.58
CA SER A 93 -23.24 1.40 -6.99
C SER A 93 -23.43 1.75 -5.51
N ILE A 94 -22.36 2.05 -4.78
CA ILE A 94 -22.44 2.42 -3.36
C ILE A 94 -23.29 3.68 -3.15
N PRO A 95 -22.93 4.86 -3.71
CA PRO A 95 -23.75 6.06 -3.54
C PRO A 95 -25.15 5.95 -4.19
N LEU A 96 -25.29 5.18 -5.25
CA LEU A 96 -26.59 4.99 -5.91
C LEU A 96 -27.56 4.16 -5.04
N LEU A 97 -27.08 3.05 -4.46
CA LEU A 97 -27.88 2.22 -3.56
C LEU A 97 -28.17 2.94 -2.25
N ASP A 98 -27.24 3.74 -1.76
CA ASP A 98 -27.44 4.60 -0.58
C ASP A 98 -28.56 5.62 -0.81
N ALA A 99 -28.53 6.31 -1.96
CA ALA A 99 -29.55 7.33 -2.31
C ALA A 99 -30.98 6.78 -2.41
N VAL A 100 -31.15 5.51 -2.78
CA VAL A 100 -32.45 4.85 -2.84
C VAL A 100 -32.79 4.05 -1.57
N GLY A 101 -31.94 4.12 -0.53
CA GLY A 101 -32.13 3.40 0.73
C GLY A 101 -32.02 1.88 0.64
N ALA A 102 -31.40 1.36 -0.43
CA ALA A 102 -31.25 -0.08 -0.70
C ALA A 102 -29.85 -0.63 -0.34
N LEU A 103 -28.94 0.22 0.18
CA LEU A 103 -27.59 -0.19 0.53
C LEU A 103 -27.58 -0.98 1.84
N SER A 104 -27.41 -2.29 1.74
CA SER A 104 -27.13 -3.13 2.92
C SER A 104 -25.64 -3.19 3.21
N ASN A 105 -25.24 -3.48 4.45
CA ASN A 105 -23.84 -3.62 4.83
C ASN A 105 -23.13 -4.75 4.04
N THR A 106 -23.82 -5.84 3.76
CA THR A 106 -23.32 -6.93 2.91
C THR A 106 -23.21 -6.51 1.44
N GLY A 107 -24.17 -5.73 0.95
CA GLY A 107 -24.13 -5.14 -0.39
C GLY A 107 -22.95 -4.19 -0.56
N LEU A 108 -22.65 -3.38 0.45
CA LEU A 108 -21.48 -2.51 0.48
C LEU A 108 -20.17 -3.31 0.36
N ILE A 109 -20.00 -4.37 1.19
CA ILE A 109 -18.83 -5.25 1.08
C ILE A 109 -18.75 -5.90 -0.30
N ALA A 110 -19.86 -6.35 -0.86
CA ALA A 110 -19.88 -6.96 -2.20
C ALA A 110 -19.40 -5.99 -3.28
N CYS A 111 -19.84 -4.73 -3.25
CA CYS A 111 -19.37 -3.68 -4.17
C CYS A 111 -17.86 -3.44 -4.00
N VAL A 112 -17.38 -3.34 -2.75
CA VAL A 112 -15.96 -3.11 -2.47
C VAL A 112 -15.10 -4.29 -2.93
N VAL A 113 -15.51 -5.52 -2.64
CA VAL A 113 -14.82 -6.74 -3.08
C VAL A 113 -14.74 -6.80 -4.60
N LEU A 114 -15.86 -6.52 -5.28
CA LEU A 114 -15.90 -6.52 -6.74
C LEU A 114 -14.97 -5.46 -7.32
N GLY A 115 -14.98 -4.24 -6.82
CA GLY A 115 -14.08 -3.18 -7.26
C GLY A 115 -12.61 -3.54 -7.05
N ALA A 116 -12.25 -3.92 -5.83
CA ALA A 116 -10.87 -4.23 -5.46
C ALA A 116 -10.29 -5.46 -6.18
N ALA A 117 -11.11 -6.46 -6.52
CA ALA A 117 -10.67 -7.63 -7.25
C ALA A 117 -10.18 -7.31 -8.68
N PHE A 118 -10.69 -6.24 -9.28
CA PHE A 118 -10.30 -5.81 -10.62
C PHE A 118 -9.19 -4.76 -10.64
N ASP A 119 -8.81 -4.17 -9.50
CA ASP A 119 -7.74 -3.17 -9.42
C ASP A 119 -6.39 -3.73 -9.89
N ALA A 120 -5.98 -4.87 -9.37
CA ALA A 120 -4.69 -5.47 -9.68
C ALA A 120 -4.58 -5.94 -11.15
N PRO A 121 -5.58 -6.61 -11.75
CA PRO A 121 -5.58 -6.91 -13.18
C PRO A 121 -5.47 -5.67 -14.07
N GLY A 122 -6.20 -4.61 -13.74
CA GLY A 122 -6.15 -3.33 -14.46
C GLY A 122 -4.76 -2.70 -14.44
N MET A 123 -4.13 -2.67 -13.26
CA MET A 123 -2.75 -2.18 -13.09
C MET A 123 -1.76 -3.04 -13.88
N ALA A 124 -1.84 -4.36 -13.81
CA ALA A 124 -0.96 -5.28 -14.51
C ALA A 124 -1.02 -5.08 -16.03
N ALA A 125 -2.23 -4.87 -16.56
CA ALA A 125 -2.44 -4.59 -17.98
C ALA A 125 -1.73 -3.30 -18.43
N GLN A 126 -1.85 -2.22 -17.64
CA GLN A 126 -1.21 -0.94 -17.93
C GLN A 126 0.32 -1.02 -17.78
N ASP A 127 0.80 -1.57 -16.67
CA ASP A 127 2.21 -1.64 -16.32
C ASP A 127 3.03 -2.45 -17.32
N SER A 128 2.45 -3.50 -17.90
CA SER A 128 3.12 -4.40 -18.84
C SER A 128 3.48 -3.76 -20.19
N GLU A 129 2.85 -2.64 -20.58
CA GLU A 129 3.15 -1.93 -21.85
C GLU A 129 4.00 -0.68 -21.68
N LEU A 130 4.18 -0.18 -20.44
CA LEU A 130 4.97 1.02 -20.17
C LEU A 130 6.38 0.97 -20.77
N PRO A 131 7.18 -0.12 -20.64
CA PRO A 131 8.52 -0.19 -21.21
C PRO A 131 8.52 -0.09 -22.74
N LYS A 132 7.54 -0.74 -23.41
CA LYS A 132 7.45 -0.74 -24.87
C LYS A 132 7.08 0.64 -25.41
N LEU A 133 6.06 1.28 -24.82
CA LEU A 133 5.66 2.63 -25.20
C LEU A 133 6.76 3.64 -24.89
N GLY A 134 7.51 3.46 -23.81
CA GLY A 134 8.70 4.24 -23.51
C GLY A 134 9.76 4.13 -24.61
N HIS A 135 10.07 2.91 -25.05
CA HIS A 135 11.00 2.67 -26.14
C HIS A 135 10.55 3.35 -27.45
N VAL A 136 9.26 3.23 -27.80
CA VAL A 136 8.67 3.90 -28.98
C VAL A 136 8.79 5.43 -28.86
N ALA A 137 8.67 5.98 -27.64
CA ALA A 137 8.86 7.39 -27.35
C ALA A 137 10.35 7.81 -27.28
N GLY A 138 11.31 6.87 -27.42
CA GLY A 138 12.74 7.16 -27.30
C GLY A 138 13.21 7.40 -25.86
N LEU A 139 12.48 6.91 -24.87
CA LEU A 139 12.85 7.00 -23.47
C LEU A 139 13.46 5.68 -22.97
N SER A 140 14.44 5.79 -22.07
CA SER A 140 14.98 4.60 -21.40
C SER A 140 13.97 4.02 -20.40
N VAL A 141 14.10 2.74 -20.10
CA VAL A 141 13.24 2.03 -19.14
C VAL A 141 13.32 2.69 -17.75
N GLU A 142 14.52 3.14 -17.35
CA GLU A 142 14.74 3.83 -16.08
C GLU A 142 13.94 5.14 -16.01
N ARG A 143 13.91 5.91 -17.11
CA ARG A 143 13.16 7.17 -17.18
C ARG A 143 11.65 6.94 -17.13
N VAL A 144 11.15 5.92 -17.80
CA VAL A 144 9.73 5.52 -17.73
C VAL A 144 9.36 5.07 -16.33
N SER A 145 10.21 4.25 -15.70
CA SER A 145 10.02 3.79 -14.31
C SER A 145 10.05 4.94 -13.32
N SER A 146 10.95 5.91 -13.50
CA SER A 146 11.01 7.13 -12.67
C SER A 146 9.75 7.99 -12.81
N LEU A 147 9.25 8.19 -14.04
CA LEU A 147 8.00 8.93 -14.27
C LEU A 147 6.80 8.21 -13.62
N LYS A 148 6.72 6.88 -13.73
CA LYS A 148 5.70 6.07 -13.05
C LYS A 148 5.78 6.23 -11.51
N ALA A 149 6.99 6.23 -10.95
CA ALA A 149 7.20 6.44 -9.52
C ALA A 149 6.74 7.84 -9.08
N VAL A 150 7.03 8.88 -9.87
CA VAL A 150 6.53 10.25 -9.61
C VAL A 150 5.01 10.28 -9.59
N ILE A 151 4.34 9.65 -10.56
CA ILE A 151 2.87 9.56 -10.60
C ILE A 151 2.34 8.87 -9.34
N GLY A 152 2.95 7.76 -8.92
CA GLY A 152 2.58 7.06 -7.69
C GLY A 152 2.73 7.92 -6.45
N ASN A 153 3.84 8.64 -6.35
CA ASN A 153 4.13 9.51 -5.21
C ASN A 153 3.18 10.71 -5.16
N VAL A 154 2.87 11.34 -6.30
CA VAL A 154 1.89 12.43 -6.38
C VAL A 154 0.50 11.94 -5.93
N ALA A 155 0.10 10.72 -6.30
CA ALA A 155 -1.16 10.14 -5.85
C ALA A 155 -1.17 9.86 -4.34
N ILE A 156 -0.08 9.35 -3.77
CA ILE A 156 0.06 9.11 -2.33
C ILE A 156 0.02 10.43 -1.54
N LEU A 157 0.67 11.47 -2.05
CA LEU A 157 0.71 12.78 -1.40
C LEU A 157 -0.59 13.55 -1.55
N GLY A 158 -1.11 13.63 -2.77
CA GLY A 158 -2.26 14.46 -3.11
C GLY A 158 -3.59 13.77 -2.85
N GLY A 159 -3.66 12.45 -3.00
CA GLY A 159 -4.91 11.69 -2.92
C GLY A 159 -5.68 11.88 -1.63
N PRO A 160 -5.07 11.66 -0.46
CA PRO A 160 -5.78 11.84 0.81
C PRO A 160 -6.23 13.28 1.07
N ALA A 161 -5.41 14.28 0.73
CA ALA A 161 -5.79 15.70 0.87
C ALA A 161 -6.96 16.05 -0.06
N LEU A 162 -6.91 15.62 -1.33
CA LEU A 162 -8.00 15.79 -2.29
C LEU A 162 -9.25 15.03 -1.85
N GLY A 163 -9.09 13.81 -1.31
CA GLY A 163 -10.17 13.01 -0.75
C GLY A 163 -10.83 13.71 0.43
N GLY A 164 -10.04 14.18 1.38
CA GLY A 164 -10.56 14.94 2.54
C GLY A 164 -11.30 16.21 2.13
N ALA A 165 -10.75 16.99 1.19
CA ALA A 165 -11.39 18.17 0.64
C ALA A 165 -12.68 17.82 -0.12
N ALA A 166 -12.65 16.79 -0.98
CA ALA A 166 -13.83 16.36 -1.73
C ALA A 166 -14.96 15.89 -0.80
N ILE A 167 -14.62 15.10 0.23
CA ILE A 167 -15.62 14.66 1.21
C ILE A 167 -16.18 15.84 2.01
N GLY A 168 -15.33 16.81 2.39
CA GLY A 168 -15.74 18.01 3.11
C GLY A 168 -16.69 18.92 2.30
N LEU A 169 -16.49 18.99 0.99
CA LEU A 169 -17.29 19.84 0.09
C LEU A 169 -18.51 19.14 -0.48
N LEU A 170 -18.39 17.89 -0.86
CA LEU A 170 -19.43 17.14 -1.59
C LEU A 170 -20.11 16.07 -0.74
N GLY A 171 -19.48 15.65 0.36
CA GLY A 171 -19.86 14.46 1.12
C GLY A 171 -19.15 13.19 0.66
N ALA A 172 -19.20 12.14 1.49
CA ALA A 172 -18.49 10.89 1.21
C ALA A 172 -19.08 10.12 0.02
N ALA A 173 -20.41 10.04 -0.09
CA ALA A 173 -21.07 9.30 -1.17
C ALA A 173 -20.78 9.89 -2.57
N PRO A 174 -20.94 11.20 -2.84
CA PRO A 174 -20.55 11.77 -4.13
C PRO A 174 -19.04 11.63 -4.42
N THR A 175 -18.19 11.68 -3.40
CA THR A 175 -16.73 11.48 -3.57
C THR A 175 -16.42 10.08 -4.08
N LEU A 176 -17.14 9.03 -3.61
CA LEU A 176 -17.04 7.68 -4.18
C LEU A 176 -17.49 7.64 -5.66
N GLY A 177 -18.50 8.42 -6.03
CA GLY A 177 -18.89 8.61 -7.44
C GLY A 177 -17.77 9.22 -8.29
N LEU A 178 -17.03 10.19 -7.76
CA LEU A 178 -15.87 10.77 -8.43
C LEU A 178 -14.74 9.72 -8.63
N THR A 179 -14.47 8.87 -7.64
CA THR A 179 -13.50 7.78 -7.77
C THR A 179 -13.94 6.76 -8.81
N ALA A 180 -15.22 6.46 -8.88
CA ALA A 180 -15.82 5.61 -9.91
C ALA A 180 -15.58 6.18 -11.32
N PHE A 181 -15.82 7.48 -11.50
CA PHE A 181 -15.55 8.16 -12.77
C PHE A 181 -14.06 8.07 -13.16
N CYS A 182 -13.15 8.31 -12.22
CA CYS A 182 -11.71 8.16 -12.44
C CYS A 182 -11.34 6.74 -12.90
N SER A 183 -11.94 5.71 -12.27
CA SER A 183 -11.69 4.30 -12.62
C SER A 183 -12.16 3.97 -14.03
N VAL A 184 -13.39 4.36 -14.41
CA VAL A 184 -13.94 4.15 -15.76
C VAL A 184 -13.09 4.87 -16.80
N LEU A 185 -12.76 6.14 -16.56
CA LEU A 185 -11.96 6.94 -17.48
C LEU A 185 -10.55 6.36 -17.65
N ALA A 186 -9.92 5.91 -16.57
CA ALA A 186 -8.63 5.22 -16.63
C ALA A 186 -8.70 3.92 -17.47
N GLY A 187 -9.77 3.14 -17.31
CA GLY A 187 -10.02 1.93 -18.11
C GLY A 187 -10.20 2.23 -19.60
N LEU A 188 -10.97 3.26 -19.93
CA LEU A 188 -11.19 3.71 -21.31
C LEU A 188 -9.90 4.21 -21.96
N LEU A 189 -9.14 5.09 -21.29
CA LEU A 189 -7.87 5.59 -21.78
C LEU A 189 -6.84 4.47 -21.95
N GLY A 190 -6.79 3.53 -20.99
CA GLY A 190 -5.95 2.34 -21.08
C GLY A 190 -6.32 1.49 -22.30
N ALA A 191 -7.61 1.17 -22.49
CA ALA A 191 -8.08 0.37 -23.59
C ALA A 191 -7.82 1.02 -24.96
N TRP A 192 -7.84 2.33 -25.02
CA TRP A 192 -7.58 3.05 -26.28
C TRP A 192 -6.11 2.94 -26.73
N VAL A 193 -5.18 2.84 -25.81
CA VAL A 193 -3.73 2.84 -26.10
C VAL A 193 -3.12 1.44 -26.11
N LEU A 194 -3.69 0.53 -25.30
CA LEU A 194 -3.15 -0.82 -25.14
C LEU A 194 -3.51 -1.73 -26.32
N PRO A 195 -2.62 -2.69 -26.70
CA PRO A 195 -2.93 -3.65 -27.74
C PRO A 195 -4.04 -4.62 -27.31
N ALA A 196 -5.01 -4.84 -28.20
CA ALA A 196 -6.14 -5.74 -27.95
C ALA A 196 -5.73 -7.22 -27.89
N ARG A 197 -4.64 -7.61 -28.55
CA ARG A 197 -4.18 -9.02 -28.58
C ARG A 197 -3.13 -9.30 -27.53
N ALA A 198 -3.31 -10.42 -26.80
CA ALA A 198 -2.28 -10.94 -25.91
C ALA A 198 -1.04 -11.34 -26.72
N ALA A 199 0.13 -10.84 -26.33
CA ALA A 199 1.36 -11.49 -26.74
C ALA A 199 1.42 -12.80 -25.94
N ARG A 200 1.48 -13.95 -26.64
CA ARG A 200 1.68 -15.26 -26.01
C ARG A 200 3.04 -15.27 -25.31
N THR A 201 3.11 -14.80 -24.10
CA THR A 201 4.21 -15.06 -23.18
C THR A 201 3.75 -16.22 -22.31
N MET A 202 4.40 -17.37 -22.49
CA MET A 202 4.16 -18.53 -21.65
C MET A 202 4.60 -18.20 -20.21
N THR A 203 3.66 -17.86 -19.36
CA THR A 203 3.90 -17.78 -17.90
C THR A 203 3.83 -19.19 -17.34
N THR A 204 4.97 -19.83 -17.32
CA THR A 204 5.16 -21.12 -16.65
C THR A 204 5.39 -20.87 -15.14
N THR A 205 4.57 -21.49 -14.29
CA THR A 205 4.88 -21.88 -12.92
C THR A 205 4.93 -20.82 -11.80
N ALA A 206 3.87 -20.00 -11.63
CA ALA A 206 3.78 -19.14 -10.44
C ALA A 206 3.50 -19.92 -9.13
N THR A 207 2.76 -21.02 -9.18
CA THR A 207 2.32 -21.76 -7.98
C THR A 207 3.40 -22.63 -7.33
N LEU A 208 4.30 -23.24 -8.10
CA LEU A 208 5.44 -24.00 -7.57
C LEU A 208 6.52 -23.10 -6.96
N SER A 209 6.50 -21.83 -7.31
CA SER A 209 7.44 -20.79 -6.93
C SER A 209 7.25 -20.28 -5.49
N MET A 210 5.99 -20.16 -5.01
CA MET A 210 5.67 -19.54 -3.73
C MET A 210 6.07 -20.38 -2.52
N ARG A 211 5.92 -21.71 -2.62
CA ARG A 211 6.37 -22.64 -1.56
C ARG A 211 7.88 -22.56 -1.31
N ALA A 212 8.67 -22.44 -2.37
CA ALA A 212 10.11 -22.30 -2.25
C ALA A 212 10.51 -20.95 -1.61
N GLY A 213 9.80 -19.87 -1.93
CA GLY A 213 9.99 -18.56 -1.31
C GLY A 213 9.67 -18.57 0.19
N VAL A 214 8.54 -19.18 0.57
CA VAL A 214 8.14 -19.34 1.99
C VAL A 214 9.15 -20.20 2.73
N ALA A 215 9.53 -21.36 2.16
CA ALA A 215 10.51 -22.26 2.77
C ALA A 215 11.85 -21.56 3.01
N PHE A 216 12.33 -20.78 2.04
CA PHE A 216 13.56 -20.01 2.18
C PHE A 216 13.45 -18.95 3.28
N LEU A 217 12.37 -18.15 3.31
CA LEU A 217 12.17 -17.13 4.35
C LEU A 217 12.12 -17.75 5.76
N TRP A 218 11.58 -18.97 5.87
CA TRP A 218 11.47 -19.67 7.16
C TRP A 218 12.75 -20.33 7.60
N SER A 219 13.62 -20.73 6.64
CA SER A 219 14.92 -21.34 6.91
C SER A 219 16.01 -20.33 7.24
N GLU A 220 15.84 -19.05 6.81
CA GLU A 220 16.86 -18.03 7.01
C GLU A 220 16.73 -17.38 8.41
N PRO A 221 17.74 -17.56 9.31
CA PRO A 221 17.62 -17.17 10.72
C PRO A 221 17.41 -15.67 10.95
N LEU A 222 17.90 -14.81 10.02
CA LEU A 222 17.76 -13.36 10.13
C LEU A 222 16.45 -12.86 9.49
N LEU A 223 16.08 -13.40 8.33
CA LEU A 223 14.91 -12.93 7.60
C LEU A 223 13.62 -13.31 8.29
N ARG A 224 13.53 -14.50 8.87
CA ARG A 224 12.34 -14.99 9.57
C ARG A 224 11.85 -14.05 10.68
N PRO A 225 12.66 -13.67 11.68
CA PRO A 225 12.19 -12.76 12.73
C PRO A 225 11.97 -11.32 12.23
N LEU A 226 12.83 -10.82 11.34
CA LEU A 226 12.68 -9.52 10.74
C LEU A 226 11.34 -9.41 9.98
N PHE A 227 11.03 -10.42 9.20
CA PHE A 227 9.79 -10.51 8.44
C PHE A 227 8.57 -10.54 9.35
N GLY A 228 8.59 -11.37 10.42
CA GLY A 228 7.51 -11.44 11.39
C GLY A 228 7.23 -10.11 12.08
N ILE A 229 8.28 -9.39 12.49
CA ILE A 229 8.18 -8.06 13.12
C ILE A 229 7.58 -7.04 12.16
N VAL A 230 8.11 -6.96 10.92
CA VAL A 230 7.62 -6.00 9.92
C VAL A 230 6.18 -6.33 9.51
N MET A 231 5.81 -7.61 9.42
CA MET A 231 4.45 -8.06 9.12
C MET A 231 3.43 -7.56 10.17
N ILE A 232 3.75 -7.72 11.45
CA ILE A 232 2.90 -7.21 12.54
C ILE A 232 2.79 -5.69 12.45
N PHE A 233 3.90 -5.00 12.22
CA PHE A 233 3.94 -3.55 12.11
C PHE A 233 3.11 -3.03 10.94
N VAL A 234 3.21 -3.64 9.75
CA VAL A 234 2.40 -3.29 8.57
C VAL A 234 0.91 -3.50 8.84
N GLY A 235 0.56 -4.57 9.56
CA GLY A 235 -0.82 -4.82 10.02
C GLY A 235 -1.34 -3.68 10.91
N ILE A 236 -0.54 -3.24 11.89
CA ILE A 236 -0.89 -2.12 12.80
C ILE A 236 -1.07 -0.83 12.01
N VAL A 237 -0.14 -0.49 11.11
CA VAL A 237 -0.22 0.71 10.27
C VAL A 237 -1.46 0.67 9.38
N GLY A 238 -1.77 -0.48 8.78
CA GLY A 238 -2.97 -0.68 7.98
C GLY A 238 -4.26 -0.48 8.77
N ALA A 239 -4.35 -1.05 9.97
CA ALA A 239 -5.51 -0.89 10.85
C ALA A 239 -5.65 0.55 11.36
N ASN A 240 -4.54 1.21 11.72
CA ASN A 240 -4.56 2.63 12.09
C ASN A 240 -5.09 3.50 10.96
N GLY A 241 -4.60 3.33 9.73
CA GLY A 241 -5.00 4.15 8.59
C GLY A 241 -6.42 3.93 8.11
N SER A 242 -6.90 2.68 8.12
CA SER A 242 -8.20 2.31 7.54
C SER A 242 -9.35 2.19 8.55
N VAL A 243 -9.05 2.04 9.85
CA VAL A 243 -10.07 1.78 10.87
C VAL A 243 -9.98 2.77 12.04
N ILE A 244 -8.84 2.78 12.76
CA ILE A 244 -8.75 3.47 14.04
C ILE A 244 -8.76 4.99 13.86
N MET A 245 -7.94 5.53 12.95
CA MET A 245 -7.87 6.98 12.72
C MET A 245 -9.18 7.56 12.15
N PRO A 246 -9.79 6.96 11.10
CA PRO A 246 -11.11 7.42 10.66
C PRO A 246 -12.17 7.37 11.78
N ALA A 247 -12.21 6.27 12.59
CA ALA A 247 -13.13 6.14 13.70
C ALA A 247 -12.90 7.20 14.77
N LEU A 248 -11.62 7.48 15.12
CA LEU A 248 -11.25 8.51 16.08
C LEU A 248 -11.70 9.91 15.65
N PHE A 249 -11.54 10.24 14.37
CA PHE A 249 -11.95 11.54 13.84
C PHE A 249 -13.47 11.70 13.77
N VAL A 250 -14.17 10.63 13.41
CA VAL A 250 -15.67 10.63 13.42
C VAL A 250 -16.19 10.77 14.84
N ASP A 251 -15.64 10.01 15.80
CA ASP A 251 -16.04 10.04 17.22
C ASP A 251 -15.77 11.41 17.86
N ALA A 252 -14.62 12.01 17.55
CA ALA A 252 -14.23 13.34 18.02
C ALA A 252 -14.93 14.49 17.29
N GLY A 253 -15.80 14.23 16.31
CA GLY A 253 -16.47 15.26 15.50
C GLY A 253 -15.52 16.13 14.67
N ARG A 254 -14.32 15.62 14.33
CA ARG A 254 -13.32 16.36 13.57
C ARG A 254 -13.62 16.31 12.06
N GLN A 255 -13.08 17.29 11.34
CA GLN A 255 -13.28 17.38 9.90
C GLN A 255 -12.43 16.31 9.17
N VAL A 256 -13.02 15.65 8.19
CA VAL A 256 -12.33 14.68 7.33
C VAL A 256 -11.15 15.29 6.57
N ALA A 257 -11.23 16.59 6.25
CA ALA A 257 -10.13 17.32 5.62
C ALA A 257 -8.83 17.28 6.46
N GLU A 258 -8.96 17.32 7.78
CA GLU A 258 -7.81 17.22 8.69
C GLU A 258 -7.16 15.82 8.61
N LEU A 259 -7.97 14.75 8.53
CA LEU A 259 -7.48 13.39 8.34
C LEU A 259 -6.80 13.23 6.97
N GLY A 260 -7.37 13.82 5.93
CA GLY A 260 -6.78 13.84 4.60
C GLY A 260 -5.43 14.54 4.57
N LEU A 261 -5.32 15.71 5.19
CA LEU A 261 -4.06 16.45 5.32
C LEU A 261 -3.04 15.69 6.18
N PHE A 262 -3.44 15.10 7.30
CA PHE A 262 -2.59 14.26 8.13
C PHE A 262 -1.98 13.10 7.32
N SER A 263 -2.81 12.39 6.55
CA SER A 263 -2.38 11.27 5.72
C SER A 263 -1.43 11.73 4.60
N SER A 264 -1.67 12.90 4.02
CA SER A 264 -0.78 13.50 3.01
C SER A 264 0.56 13.93 3.62
N MET A 265 0.57 14.51 4.82
CA MET A 265 1.80 14.83 5.55
C MET A 265 2.60 13.57 5.90
N MET A 266 1.91 12.49 6.27
CA MET A 266 2.54 11.19 6.49
C MET A 266 3.18 10.65 5.21
N GLY A 267 2.53 10.77 4.06
CA GLY A 267 3.11 10.44 2.76
C GLY A 267 4.35 11.26 2.43
N ALA A 268 4.29 12.59 2.64
CA ALA A 268 5.41 13.50 2.42
C ALA A 268 6.62 13.16 3.32
N GLY A 269 6.34 12.95 4.60
CA GLY A 269 7.34 12.48 5.56
C GLY A 269 7.97 11.16 5.14
N GLY A 270 7.16 10.22 4.66
CA GLY A 270 7.64 8.91 4.18
C GLY A 270 8.64 9.03 3.02
N LEU A 271 8.36 9.87 2.04
CA LEU A 271 9.29 10.15 0.95
C LEU A 271 10.59 10.79 1.43
N LEU A 272 10.51 11.73 2.36
CA LEU A 272 11.69 12.33 2.98
C LEU A 272 12.47 11.28 3.78
N GLY A 273 11.81 10.39 4.51
CA GLY A 273 12.43 9.29 5.24
C GLY A 273 13.20 8.34 4.34
N ILE A 274 12.63 7.98 3.18
CA ILE A 274 13.33 7.18 2.15
C ILE A 274 14.57 7.92 1.64
N ALA A 275 14.46 9.22 1.33
CA ALA A 275 15.56 10.02 0.81
C ALA A 275 16.69 10.16 1.85
N ILE A 276 16.35 10.41 3.12
CA ILE A 276 17.32 10.47 4.21
C ILE A 276 17.99 9.10 4.41
N HIS A 277 17.23 8.01 4.41
CA HIS A 277 17.79 6.67 4.53
C HIS A 277 18.75 6.36 3.36
N ALA A 278 18.41 6.75 2.14
CA ALA A 278 19.28 6.57 0.98
C ALA A 278 20.60 7.36 1.09
N SER A 279 20.60 8.53 1.75
CA SER A 279 21.78 9.39 1.88
C SER A 279 22.66 9.06 3.09
N VAL A 280 22.06 8.66 4.22
CA VAL A 280 22.75 8.47 5.50
C VAL A 280 22.66 7.02 6.01
N GLY A 281 21.85 6.18 5.39
CA GLY A 281 21.53 4.83 5.86
C GLY A 281 22.75 3.92 6.05
N ALA A 282 23.79 4.11 5.25
CA ALA A 282 25.05 3.37 5.41
C ALA A 282 25.81 3.66 6.73
N ARG A 283 25.48 4.77 7.40
CA ARG A 283 26.13 5.19 8.67
C ARG A 283 25.41 4.70 9.92
N ILE A 284 24.18 4.23 9.77
CA ILE A 284 23.31 3.81 10.87
C ILE A 284 22.86 2.38 10.59
N SER A 285 22.96 1.50 11.59
CA SER A 285 22.52 0.11 11.39
C SER A 285 21.03 0.04 11.05
N ALA A 286 20.66 -0.89 10.17
CA ALA A 286 19.27 -1.14 9.77
C ALA A 286 18.35 -1.39 10.99
N GLN A 287 18.88 -2.06 12.01
CA GLN A 287 18.17 -2.35 13.26
C GLN A 287 17.85 -1.10 14.08
N ASN A 288 18.80 -0.15 14.16
CA ASN A 288 18.56 1.13 14.83
C ASN A 288 17.49 1.96 14.11
N TRP A 289 17.52 1.96 12.77
CA TRP A 289 16.47 2.58 11.96
C TRP A 289 15.10 1.99 12.24
N LEU A 290 14.99 0.66 12.29
CA LEU A 290 13.73 -0.03 12.58
C LEU A 290 13.25 0.25 14.01
N ALA A 291 14.16 0.22 14.99
CA ALA A 291 13.83 0.56 16.38
C ALA A 291 13.27 1.98 16.50
N VAL A 292 13.93 2.96 15.86
CA VAL A 292 13.47 4.37 15.84
C VAL A 292 12.12 4.49 15.14
N ALA A 293 11.90 3.77 14.01
CA ALA A 293 10.62 3.77 13.30
C ALA A 293 9.49 3.23 14.19
N PHE A 294 9.70 2.11 14.86
CA PHE A 294 8.69 1.47 15.68
C PHE A 294 8.42 2.23 16.98
N CYS A 295 9.48 2.70 17.67
CA CYS A 295 9.33 3.57 18.85
C CYS A 295 8.63 4.88 18.49
N GLY A 296 9.02 5.50 17.38
CA GLY A 296 8.39 6.72 16.90
C GLY A 296 6.92 6.52 16.54
N SER A 297 6.55 5.37 15.96
CA SER A 297 5.16 5.01 15.71
C SER A 297 4.36 4.84 17.00
N ALA A 298 4.94 4.19 18.03
CA ALA A 298 4.31 4.04 19.35
C ALA A 298 4.07 5.41 20.03
N VAL A 299 5.11 6.23 20.10
CA VAL A 299 5.02 7.58 20.69
C VAL A 299 4.06 8.46 19.90
N GLY A 300 4.14 8.42 18.56
CA GLY A 300 3.24 9.17 17.69
C GLY A 300 1.78 8.79 17.92
N SER A 301 1.45 7.50 18.05
CA SER A 301 0.09 7.03 18.35
C SER A 301 -0.39 7.53 19.73
N LEU A 302 0.48 7.54 20.75
CA LEU A 302 0.15 8.09 22.07
C LEU A 302 -0.08 9.61 22.03
N LEU A 303 0.70 10.35 21.25
CA LEU A 303 0.49 11.79 21.08
C LEU A 303 -0.78 12.11 20.31
N LEU A 304 -1.11 11.28 19.29
CA LEU A 304 -2.34 11.40 18.53
C LEU A 304 -3.59 11.12 19.38
N SER A 305 -3.48 10.27 20.42
CA SER A 305 -4.59 10.00 21.33
C SER A 305 -5.03 11.23 22.14
N GLN A 306 -4.18 12.25 22.25
CA GLN A 306 -4.51 13.54 22.88
C GLN A 306 -5.34 14.45 21.97
N LEU A 307 -5.64 14.04 20.74
CA LEU A 307 -6.38 14.82 19.75
C LEU A 307 -5.84 16.26 19.56
N PRO A 308 -4.56 16.41 19.24
CA PRO A 308 -3.94 17.73 19.22
C PRO A 308 -4.53 18.63 18.14
N GLY A 309 -4.25 19.94 18.23
CA GLY A 309 -4.65 20.90 17.20
C GLY A 309 -4.01 20.60 15.83
N VAL A 310 -4.61 21.14 14.77
CA VAL A 310 -4.24 20.86 13.37
C VAL A 310 -2.73 21.00 13.09
N PRO A 311 -2.00 22.04 13.55
CA PRO A 311 -0.57 22.16 13.27
C PRO A 311 0.26 21.01 13.85
N VAL A 312 -0.05 20.59 15.09
CA VAL A 312 0.64 19.47 15.74
C VAL A 312 0.27 18.16 15.08
N LEU A 313 -0.98 17.99 14.69
CA LEU A 313 -1.46 16.82 13.93
C LEU A 313 -0.68 16.66 12.62
N MET A 314 -0.49 17.75 11.86
CA MET A 314 0.30 17.74 10.61
C MET A 314 1.77 17.38 10.88
N LEU A 315 2.36 17.94 11.93
CA LEU A 315 3.74 17.62 12.34
C LEU A 315 3.88 16.14 12.71
N LEU A 316 2.94 15.60 13.50
CA LEU A 316 2.94 14.18 13.87
C LEU A 316 2.79 13.26 12.63
N GLY A 317 1.95 13.64 11.67
CA GLY A 317 1.86 12.94 10.38
C GLY A 317 3.20 12.93 9.65
N ALA A 318 3.81 14.10 9.46
CA ALA A 318 5.09 14.23 8.77
C ALA A 318 6.22 13.45 9.46
N LEU A 319 6.33 13.56 10.78
CA LEU A 319 7.33 12.82 11.58
C LEU A 319 7.07 11.30 11.56
N GLY A 320 5.81 10.88 11.69
CA GLY A 320 5.43 9.47 11.60
C GLY A 320 5.81 8.86 10.25
N GLY A 321 5.50 9.55 9.16
CA GLY A 321 5.92 9.15 7.83
C GLY A 321 7.43 9.08 7.68
N LEU A 322 8.15 10.13 8.11
CA LEU A 322 9.61 10.21 8.04
C LEU A 322 10.29 9.03 8.74
N LEU A 323 9.82 8.68 9.92
CA LEU A 323 10.39 7.58 10.70
C LEU A 323 10.08 6.21 10.08
N THR A 324 8.88 6.02 9.53
CA THR A 324 8.43 4.72 8.98
C THR A 324 8.81 4.50 7.53
N GLY A 325 9.16 5.56 6.78
CA GLY A 325 9.45 5.49 5.35
C GLY A 325 10.64 4.57 5.00
N SER A 326 11.60 4.44 5.91
CA SER A 326 12.79 3.59 5.72
C SER A 326 12.53 2.07 5.91
N VAL A 327 11.39 1.66 6.48
CA VAL A 327 11.11 0.24 6.80
C VAL A 327 11.13 -0.63 5.55
N SER A 328 10.48 -0.19 4.46
CA SER A 328 10.42 -0.95 3.21
C SER A 328 11.79 -1.08 2.51
N PRO A 329 12.59 0.00 2.33
CA PRO A 329 13.95 -0.12 1.82
C PRO A 329 14.85 -1.06 2.63
N ILE A 330 14.77 -1.00 3.96
CA ILE A 330 15.56 -1.88 4.85
C ILE A 330 15.20 -3.34 4.63
N LEU A 331 13.90 -3.67 4.60
CA LEU A 331 13.43 -5.02 4.36
C LEU A 331 13.90 -5.53 2.99
N ASN A 332 13.73 -4.72 1.95
CA ASN A 332 14.16 -5.08 0.60
C ASN A 332 15.68 -5.30 0.54
N ALA A 333 16.48 -4.43 1.15
CA ALA A 333 17.94 -4.61 1.21
C ALA A 333 18.34 -5.90 1.94
N ALA A 334 17.67 -6.25 3.04
CA ALA A 334 17.93 -7.51 3.74
C ALA A 334 17.62 -8.73 2.86
N ILE A 335 16.52 -8.68 2.08
CA ILE A 335 16.15 -9.73 1.13
C ILE A 335 17.20 -9.85 0.01
N TYR A 336 17.57 -8.73 -0.64
CA TYR A 336 18.55 -8.72 -1.72
C TYR A 336 19.91 -9.28 -1.30
N ASN A 337 20.36 -8.93 -0.08
CA ASN A 337 21.68 -9.35 0.42
C ASN A 337 21.74 -10.81 0.89
N ARG A 338 20.60 -11.43 1.20
CA ARG A 338 20.55 -12.78 1.79
C ARG A 338 19.97 -13.83 0.86
N THR A 339 19.31 -13.41 -0.24
CA THR A 339 18.64 -14.35 -1.14
C THR A 339 19.51 -14.65 -2.35
N PRO A 340 19.76 -15.94 -2.67
CA PRO A 340 20.42 -16.34 -3.91
C PRO A 340 19.69 -15.77 -5.14
N PRO A 341 20.41 -15.36 -6.21
CA PRO A 341 19.83 -14.74 -7.40
C PRO A 341 18.70 -15.58 -8.03
N GLU A 342 18.82 -16.92 -7.99
CA GLU A 342 17.86 -17.86 -8.57
C GLU A 342 16.51 -17.88 -7.82
N LEU A 343 16.51 -17.52 -6.53
CA LEU A 343 15.34 -17.50 -5.68
C LEU A 343 14.77 -16.09 -5.48
N LEU A 344 15.51 -15.04 -5.85
CA LEU A 344 15.19 -13.65 -5.53
C LEU A 344 13.79 -13.24 -5.97
N GLY A 345 13.41 -13.52 -7.21
CA GLY A 345 12.07 -13.20 -7.71
C GLY A 345 10.96 -13.93 -6.96
N ARG A 346 11.22 -15.18 -6.56
CA ARG A 346 10.28 -16.00 -5.77
C ARG A 346 10.10 -15.46 -4.36
N VAL A 347 11.20 -15.10 -3.71
CA VAL A 347 11.19 -14.54 -2.35
C VAL A 347 10.51 -13.18 -2.34
N LEU A 348 10.83 -12.28 -3.27
CA LEU A 348 10.19 -10.96 -3.38
C LEU A 348 8.67 -11.08 -3.61
N GLY A 349 8.24 -11.97 -4.51
CA GLY A 349 6.83 -12.23 -4.75
C GLY A 349 6.11 -12.78 -3.51
N THR A 350 6.76 -13.72 -2.80
CA THR A 350 6.24 -14.28 -1.55
C THR A 350 6.12 -13.22 -0.46
N VAL A 351 7.17 -12.42 -0.27
CA VAL A 351 7.18 -11.33 0.71
C VAL A 351 6.04 -10.36 0.45
N SER A 352 5.88 -9.92 -0.80
CA SER A 352 4.80 -8.98 -1.17
C SER A 352 3.41 -9.56 -0.86
N ALA A 353 3.17 -10.83 -1.21
CA ALA A 353 1.88 -11.49 -0.95
C ALA A 353 1.60 -11.67 0.54
N VAL A 354 2.60 -12.10 1.33
CA VAL A 354 2.43 -12.34 2.76
C VAL A 354 2.33 -11.03 3.54
N MET A 355 3.10 -9.99 3.17
CA MET A 355 2.96 -8.65 3.75
C MET A 355 1.55 -8.09 3.57
N LEU A 356 0.98 -8.24 2.38
CA LEU A 356 -0.37 -7.79 2.11
C LEU A 356 -1.43 -8.58 2.92
N SER A 357 -1.22 -9.89 3.14
CA SER A 357 -2.17 -10.74 3.85
C SER A 357 -2.19 -10.56 5.38
N ALA A 358 -1.20 -9.89 5.97
CA ALA A 358 -1.19 -9.58 7.41
C ALA A 358 -2.24 -8.55 7.81
N SER A 359 -2.46 -7.53 6.98
CA SER A 359 -3.31 -6.39 7.31
C SER A 359 -4.79 -6.75 7.54
N PRO A 360 -5.45 -7.64 6.77
CA PRO A 360 -6.87 -7.95 6.94
C PRO A 360 -7.23 -8.47 8.33
N MET A 361 -6.40 -9.34 8.91
CA MET A 361 -6.67 -9.89 10.25
C MET A 361 -6.60 -8.80 11.32
N VAL A 362 -5.60 -7.93 11.23
CA VAL A 362 -5.43 -6.82 12.17
C VAL A 362 -6.55 -5.78 12.00
N MET A 363 -7.00 -5.49 10.77
CA MET A 363 -8.12 -4.59 10.49
C MET A 363 -9.43 -5.11 11.07
N LEU A 364 -9.72 -6.42 10.94
CA LEU A 364 -10.90 -7.06 11.54
C LEU A 364 -10.86 -6.98 13.07
N ALA A 365 -9.73 -7.36 13.67
CA ALA A 365 -9.55 -7.32 15.12
C ALA A 365 -9.65 -5.88 15.66
N ALA A 366 -9.02 -4.91 14.99
CA ALA A 366 -9.08 -3.51 15.36
C ALA A 366 -10.50 -2.93 15.27
N GLY A 367 -11.23 -3.27 14.20
CA GLY A 367 -12.63 -2.84 14.04
C GLY A 367 -13.53 -3.35 15.17
N ALA A 368 -13.45 -4.65 15.47
CA ALA A 368 -14.20 -5.25 16.57
C ALA A 368 -13.81 -4.66 17.93
N PHE A 369 -12.51 -4.42 18.16
CA PHE A 369 -12.02 -3.81 19.39
C PHE A 369 -12.50 -2.37 19.54
N VAL A 370 -12.47 -1.58 18.47
CA VAL A 370 -12.96 -0.18 18.50
C VAL A 370 -14.45 -0.09 18.77
N ASP A 371 -15.26 -1.01 18.26
CA ASP A 371 -16.70 -1.06 18.58
C ASP A 371 -16.97 -1.39 20.06
N LEU A 372 -16.10 -2.21 20.68
CA LEU A 372 -16.24 -2.60 22.08
C LEU A 372 -15.70 -1.57 23.07
N ALA A 373 -14.55 -0.99 22.77
CA ALA A 373 -13.77 -0.17 23.71
C ALA A 373 -13.63 1.29 23.30
N GLY A 374 -14.00 1.63 22.06
CA GLY A 374 -13.81 2.96 21.47
C GLY A 374 -12.48 3.13 20.72
N PRO A 375 -12.36 4.19 19.90
CA PRO A 375 -11.19 4.40 19.06
C PRO A 375 -9.94 4.87 19.84
N LEU A 376 -10.08 5.61 20.94
CA LEU A 376 -8.95 6.05 21.78
C LEU A 376 -8.21 4.85 22.41
N PRO A 377 -8.87 3.91 23.11
CA PRO A 377 -8.23 2.67 23.55
C PRO A 377 -7.63 1.88 22.40
N GLY A 378 -8.28 1.83 21.22
CA GLY A 378 -7.74 1.20 20.01
C GLY A 378 -6.38 1.76 19.60
N LEU A 379 -6.24 3.09 19.63
CA LEU A 379 -4.98 3.77 19.33
C LEU A 379 -3.90 3.49 20.38
N VAL A 380 -4.27 3.46 21.67
CA VAL A 380 -3.35 3.11 22.76
C VAL A 380 -2.86 1.66 22.63
N VAL A 381 -3.76 0.72 22.34
CA VAL A 381 -3.40 -0.69 22.08
C VAL A 381 -2.45 -0.80 20.89
N SER A 382 -2.70 -0.08 19.81
CA SER A 382 -1.79 -0.07 18.65
C SER A 382 -0.41 0.50 19.01
N ALA A 383 -0.35 1.52 19.87
CA ALA A 383 0.90 2.07 20.40
C ALA A 383 1.68 1.06 21.25
N VAL A 384 0.99 0.31 22.12
CA VAL A 384 1.60 -0.77 22.93
C VAL A 384 2.18 -1.86 22.02
N PHE A 385 1.42 -2.32 21.02
CA PHE A 385 1.93 -3.31 20.07
C PHE A 385 3.12 -2.79 19.26
N ALA A 386 3.11 -1.53 18.80
CA ALA A 386 4.25 -0.92 18.14
C ALA A 386 5.48 -0.84 19.06
N GLY A 387 5.27 -0.53 20.34
CA GLY A 387 6.32 -0.55 21.38
C GLY A 387 6.88 -1.94 21.62
N LEU A 388 6.04 -2.97 21.67
CA LEU A 388 6.48 -4.37 21.77
C LEU A 388 7.30 -4.81 20.54
N VAL A 389 6.88 -4.41 19.35
CA VAL A 389 7.62 -4.64 18.10
C VAL A 389 8.99 -3.95 18.15
N ALA A 390 9.07 -2.72 18.69
CA ALA A 390 10.33 -2.02 18.90
C ALA A 390 11.25 -2.77 19.87
N LEU A 391 10.74 -3.23 21.00
CA LEU A 391 11.50 -4.02 21.98
C LEU A 391 12.00 -5.34 21.38
N LEU A 392 11.17 -6.03 20.62
CA LEU A 392 11.55 -7.26 19.94
C LEU A 392 12.66 -7.01 18.91
N SER A 393 12.59 -5.92 18.17
CA SER A 393 13.62 -5.54 17.19
C SER A 393 14.98 -5.27 17.86
N LEU A 394 14.97 -4.64 19.05
CA LEU A 394 16.18 -4.41 19.84
C LEU A 394 16.76 -5.71 20.40
N ARG A 395 15.92 -6.62 20.89
CA ARG A 395 16.40 -7.94 21.38
C ARG A 395 17.06 -8.78 20.28
N LEU A 396 16.53 -8.75 19.07
CA LEU A 396 17.15 -9.42 17.92
C LEU A 396 18.52 -8.82 17.60
N GLN A 397 18.70 -7.51 17.78
CA GLN A 397 19.98 -6.85 17.62
C GLN A 397 21.03 -7.38 18.62
N PHE A 398 20.68 -7.50 19.89
CA PHE A 398 21.58 -8.05 20.90
C PHE A 398 21.93 -9.52 20.64
N ALA A 399 20.97 -10.34 20.20
CA ALA A 399 21.21 -11.74 19.88
C ALA A 399 22.16 -11.93 18.68
N THR A 400 22.02 -11.12 17.64
CA THR A 400 22.91 -11.17 16.46
C THR A 400 24.31 -10.64 16.77
N MET A 401 24.47 -9.64 17.63
CA MET A 401 25.76 -9.16 18.10
C MET A 401 26.45 -10.17 19.01
N ALA A 402 25.71 -10.84 19.90
CA ALA A 402 26.24 -11.88 20.76
C ALA A 402 26.73 -13.11 19.95
N ALA A 403 25.98 -13.54 18.94
CA ALA A 403 26.37 -14.61 18.05
C ALA A 403 27.63 -14.28 17.22
N ALA A 404 27.76 -13.05 16.74
CA ALA A 404 28.95 -12.59 16.03
C ALA A 404 30.17 -12.48 16.94
N ALA A 405 30.00 -12.14 18.22
CA ALA A 405 31.09 -12.08 19.20
C ALA A 405 31.60 -13.49 19.58
N THR A 406 30.73 -14.50 19.62
CA THR A 406 31.13 -15.89 19.86
C THR A 406 31.85 -16.52 18.67
N ASP A 407 31.48 -16.17 17.42
CA ASP A 407 32.17 -16.64 16.21
C ASP A 407 33.55 -15.99 16.01
N SER A 408 33.77 -14.81 16.58
CA SER A 408 35.06 -14.10 16.51
C SER A 408 36.03 -14.41 17.65
N ALA A 409 35.66 -15.26 18.61
CA ALA A 409 36.56 -15.73 19.65
C ALA A 409 37.61 -16.71 19.02
N PRO A 410 38.92 -16.42 19.10
CA PRO A 410 39.91 -17.30 18.53
C PRO A 410 39.86 -18.67 19.23
N ASN A 411 39.75 -19.73 18.44
CA ASN A 411 39.87 -21.11 18.90
C ASN A 411 41.30 -21.33 19.45
N HIS A 412 41.49 -21.03 20.74
CA HIS A 412 42.72 -21.40 21.45
C HIS A 412 42.68 -22.86 21.91
N THR A 413 42.54 -23.80 20.95
CA THR A 413 42.77 -25.23 21.18
C THR A 413 43.33 -25.85 19.93
N GLU A 414 44.64 -25.59 19.70
CA GLU A 414 45.52 -26.51 18.99
C GLU A 414 46.95 -26.03 19.19
N GLY A 415 47.65 -26.67 20.15
CA GLY A 415 49.05 -26.41 20.39
C GLY A 415 49.59 -27.04 21.65
N GLU A 416 49.29 -28.32 21.91
CA GLU A 416 50.09 -29.18 22.77
C GLU A 416 49.97 -30.64 22.26
N HIS A 417 50.87 -31.00 21.37
CA HIS A 417 51.54 -32.32 21.37
C HIS A 417 52.70 -32.31 20.36
#